data_69d80dd9bbb57692a79dc1dac5845a95
#
_entry.id   69d80dd9bbb57692a79dc1dac5845a95
#
_cell.length_a   1.000
_cell.length_b   1.000
_cell.length_c   1.000
_cell.angle_alpha   90.00
_cell.angle_beta   90.00
_cell.angle_gamma   90.00
#
_symmetry.space_group_name_H-M   'P 1'
#
loop_
_entity.id
_entity.type
_entity.pdbx_description
1 polymer ?
#
loop_
_entity_poly.entity_id
_entity_poly.type
_entity_poly.pdbx_seq_one_letter_code
_entity_poly.pdbx_strand_id
1 'polypeptide(L)'
;MQSFFKATNGKVKGKTGSLTALPIIETQAGDVSAFVPTNVISITDGQIFLETDLFNSGIRPAINPGISVSRVGGAAQTKIMKKLSGGVRTALAQYRELAAFSQFASDLDDATKAQLARGIRITELIKQKQYAPMSGPKNSLATVLKIRMLNGLRACPPEAQR
;
A
#
# COMPACT_ATOMS: atom_id res chain seq x y z
N MET A 1 28.54 4.16 -14.67
CA MET A 1 27.83 5.04 -15.61
C MET A 1 28.70 6.12 -16.22
N GLN A 2 29.40 6.91 -15.43
CA GLN A 2 30.27 7.99 -15.96
C GLN A 2 31.38 7.49 -16.91
N SER A 3 31.99 6.33 -16.64
CA SER A 3 32.99 5.72 -17.51
C SER A 3 32.43 5.26 -18.86
N PHE A 4 31.22 4.70 -18.84
CA PHE A 4 30.51 4.29 -20.06
C PHE A 4 30.09 5.50 -20.91
N PHE A 5 29.61 6.56 -20.23
CA PHE A 5 29.21 7.80 -20.88
C PHE A 5 30.41 8.50 -21.55
N LYS A 6 31.57 8.50 -20.90
CA LYS A 6 32.83 9.01 -21.49
C LYS A 6 33.28 8.18 -22.70
N ALA A 7 33.21 6.85 -22.62
CA ALA A 7 33.60 5.97 -23.69
C ALA A 7 32.75 6.09 -24.97
N THR A 8 31.51 6.52 -24.83
CA THR A 8 30.55 6.74 -25.92
C THR A 8 30.45 8.18 -26.38
N ASN A 9 31.33 9.08 -25.91
CA ASN A 9 31.28 10.51 -26.22
C ASN A 9 29.89 11.14 -25.97
N GLY A 10 29.23 10.73 -24.93
CA GLY A 10 27.89 11.19 -24.61
C GLY A 10 26.75 10.64 -25.49
N LYS A 11 27.08 9.78 -26.46
CA LYS A 11 26.08 9.16 -27.34
C LYS A 11 25.73 7.78 -26.80
N VAL A 12 24.54 7.59 -26.27
CA VAL A 12 24.03 6.28 -25.84
C VAL A 12 23.32 5.63 -27.02
N LYS A 13 23.92 4.59 -27.58
CA LYS A 13 23.27 3.74 -28.59
C LYS A 13 22.49 2.64 -27.88
N GLY A 14 21.17 2.60 -28.05
CA GLY A 14 20.35 1.53 -27.50
C GLY A 14 19.01 2.04 -26.93
N LYS A 15 18.30 1.14 -26.26
CA LYS A 15 17.03 1.46 -25.57
C LYS A 15 17.31 2.26 -24.32
N THR A 16 16.53 3.31 -24.09
CA THR A 16 16.55 4.02 -22.81
C THR A 16 15.97 3.15 -21.71
N GLY A 17 16.57 3.16 -20.56
CA GLY A 17 16.14 2.44 -19.37
C GLY A 17 16.13 3.32 -18.14
N SER A 18 15.64 2.79 -17.03
CA SER A 18 15.65 3.44 -15.74
C SER A 18 16.38 2.60 -14.70
N LEU A 19 17.01 3.25 -13.74
CA LEU A 19 17.64 2.63 -12.60
C LEU A 19 17.01 3.20 -11.34
N THR A 20 16.46 2.33 -10.49
CA THR A 20 15.91 2.72 -9.19
C THR A 20 16.78 2.13 -8.09
N ALA A 21 17.21 2.96 -7.14
CA ALA A 21 17.92 2.54 -5.95
C ALA A 21 16.95 2.49 -4.77
N LEU A 22 16.95 1.38 -4.04
CA LEU A 22 16.13 1.17 -2.84
C LEU A 22 17.07 0.93 -1.65
N PRO A 23 17.54 1.98 -0.96
CA PRO A 23 18.31 1.82 0.26
C PRO A 23 17.42 1.24 1.37
N ILE A 24 17.96 0.26 2.11
CA ILE A 24 17.27 -0.36 3.25
C ILE A 24 17.96 0.11 4.51
N ILE A 25 17.18 0.60 5.47
CA ILE A 25 17.68 1.11 6.74
C ILE A 25 16.89 0.45 7.86
N GLU A 26 17.60 0.00 8.86
CA GLU A 26 17.01 -0.48 10.09
C GLU A 26 16.68 0.70 11.02
N THR A 27 15.48 0.70 11.59
CA THR A 27 15.06 1.62 12.63
C THR A 27 15.07 0.90 13.98
N GLN A 28 15.69 1.49 14.99
CA GLN A 28 15.63 0.94 16.35
C GLN A 28 14.26 1.28 16.96
N ALA A 29 13.55 0.28 17.42
CA ALA A 29 12.20 0.43 18.02
C ALA A 29 11.21 1.24 17.17
N GLY A 30 11.39 1.27 15.84
CA GLY A 30 10.52 2.04 14.95
C GLY A 30 10.77 3.55 14.94
N ASP A 31 11.85 4.02 15.56
CA ASP A 31 12.18 5.45 15.60
C ASP A 31 12.67 5.94 14.24
N VAL A 32 11.81 6.67 13.53
CA VAL A 32 12.14 7.33 12.25
C VAL A 32 12.77 8.70 12.43
N SER A 33 12.79 9.24 13.65
CA SER A 33 13.35 10.56 13.95
C SER A 33 14.85 10.52 14.22
N ALA A 34 15.44 9.33 14.34
CA ALA A 34 16.87 9.15 14.49
C ALA A 34 17.65 9.75 13.31
N PHE A 35 18.93 10.06 13.54
CA PHE A 35 19.77 10.77 12.57
C PHE A 35 19.86 10.09 11.21
N VAL A 36 20.08 8.78 11.15
CA VAL A 36 20.24 8.06 9.87
C VAL A 36 18.93 7.99 9.10
N PRO A 37 17.80 7.53 9.68
CA PRO A 37 16.50 7.55 8.99
C PRO A 37 16.12 8.92 8.47
N THR A 38 16.26 9.97 9.28
CA THR A 38 15.90 11.34 8.90
C THR A 38 16.70 11.82 7.70
N ASN A 39 18.02 11.60 7.69
CA ASN A 39 18.86 11.98 6.56
C ASN A 39 18.47 11.24 5.28
N VAL A 40 18.21 9.93 5.36
CA VAL A 40 17.86 9.15 4.17
C VAL A 40 16.48 9.52 3.63
N ILE A 41 15.51 9.77 4.50
CA ILE A 41 14.18 10.29 4.09
C ILE A 41 14.30 11.64 3.38
N SER A 42 15.24 12.49 3.82
CA SER A 42 15.45 13.81 3.20
C SER A 42 16.10 13.74 1.82
N ILE A 43 16.95 12.75 1.58
CA ILE A 43 17.70 12.57 0.33
C ILE A 43 16.87 11.81 -0.73
N THR A 44 16.00 10.91 -0.29
CA THR A 44 15.19 10.06 -1.19
C THR A 44 13.86 10.68 -1.54
N ASP A 45 13.21 10.17 -2.59
CA ASP A 45 11.89 10.63 -3.06
C ASP A 45 10.72 10.01 -2.28
N GLY A 46 10.97 9.53 -1.09
CA GLY A 46 9.96 8.93 -0.23
C GLY A 46 10.50 7.74 0.54
N GLN A 47 9.64 7.14 1.35
CA GLN A 47 9.96 5.97 2.16
C GLN A 47 8.82 4.96 2.15
N ILE A 48 9.19 3.69 2.24
CA ILE A 48 8.28 2.58 2.52
C ILE A 48 8.59 2.12 3.94
N PHE A 49 7.66 2.33 4.86
CA PHE A 49 7.82 1.96 6.26
C PHE A 49 7.21 0.59 6.54
N LEU A 50 8.02 -0.32 7.08
CA LEU A 50 7.60 -1.66 7.47
C LEU A 50 7.45 -1.74 8.99
N GLU A 51 6.33 -2.28 9.46
CA GLU A 51 6.03 -2.45 10.88
C GLU A 51 6.08 -3.92 11.29
N THR A 52 6.76 -4.19 12.40
CA THR A 52 6.85 -5.53 12.99
C THR A 52 5.48 -6.05 13.42
N ASP A 53 4.63 -5.20 13.99
CA ASP A 53 3.29 -5.58 14.44
C ASP A 53 2.38 -6.02 13.29
N LEU A 54 2.46 -5.33 12.15
CA LEU A 54 1.75 -5.75 10.93
C LEU A 54 2.27 -7.09 10.42
N PHE A 55 3.58 -7.30 10.48
CA PHE A 55 4.19 -8.56 10.07
C PHE A 55 3.73 -9.73 10.96
N ASN A 56 3.74 -9.54 12.27
CA ASN A 56 3.33 -10.54 13.25
C ASN A 56 1.82 -10.84 13.18
N SER A 57 0.99 -9.85 12.81
CA SER A 57 -0.44 -10.04 12.57
C SER A 57 -0.76 -10.70 11.21
N GLY A 58 0.27 -11.12 10.46
CA GLY A 58 0.12 -11.82 9.19
C GLY A 58 -0.21 -10.93 7.99
N ILE A 59 -0.07 -9.61 8.12
CA ILE A 59 -0.22 -8.67 7.02
C ILE A 59 1.11 -8.59 6.26
N ARG A 60 1.13 -9.13 5.04
CA ARG A 60 2.33 -9.17 4.19
C ARG A 60 2.00 -8.65 2.79
N PRO A 61 2.71 -7.63 2.30
CA PRO A 61 3.81 -6.90 2.93
C PRO A 61 3.35 -6.06 4.13
N ALA A 62 4.20 -5.97 5.16
CA ALA A 62 3.92 -5.27 6.42
C ALA A 62 4.10 -3.75 6.30
N ILE A 63 3.55 -3.17 5.23
CA ILE A 63 3.70 -1.75 4.90
C ILE A 63 2.67 -0.93 5.67
N ASN A 64 3.15 0.08 6.41
CA ASN A 64 2.26 1.08 6.99
C ASN A 64 1.96 2.20 5.98
N PRO A 65 0.73 2.30 5.44
CA PRO A 65 0.38 3.32 4.46
C PRO A 65 0.21 4.72 5.07
N GLY A 66 0.17 4.85 6.38
CA GLY A 66 0.07 6.14 7.08
C GLY A 66 1.41 6.89 7.09
N ILE A 67 2.50 6.17 7.35
CA ILE A 67 3.86 6.72 7.48
C ILE A 67 4.62 6.64 6.15
N SER A 68 4.25 5.72 5.28
CA SER A 68 4.86 5.58 3.96
C SER A 68 4.44 6.73 3.04
N VAL A 69 5.42 7.37 2.42
CA VAL A 69 5.21 8.54 1.56
C VAL A 69 5.97 8.38 0.25
N SER A 70 5.38 8.84 -0.85
CA SER A 70 6.06 9.03 -2.12
C SER A 70 5.91 10.48 -2.59
N ARG A 71 7.03 11.17 -2.84
CA ARG A 71 7.01 12.54 -3.38
C ARG A 71 6.49 12.59 -4.81
N VAL A 72 6.78 11.58 -5.61
CA VAL A 72 6.28 11.45 -6.98
C VAL A 72 4.79 11.09 -6.98
N GLY A 73 4.38 10.22 -6.07
CA GLY A 73 3.00 9.88 -5.77
C GLY A 73 2.16 9.54 -7.00
N GLY A 74 1.03 10.21 -7.13
CA GLY A 74 0.06 9.95 -8.19
C GLY A 74 0.53 10.26 -9.61
N ALA A 75 1.64 10.99 -9.80
CA ALA A 75 2.19 11.27 -11.13
C ALA A 75 2.77 10.02 -11.81
N ALA A 76 3.31 9.08 -11.02
CA ALA A 76 3.83 7.82 -11.51
C ALA A 76 2.77 6.72 -11.68
N GLN A 77 1.55 6.95 -11.23
CA GLN A 77 0.47 5.97 -11.28
C GLN A 77 -0.29 6.02 -12.60
N THR A 78 -0.73 4.85 -13.06
CA THR A 78 -1.71 4.78 -14.16
C THR A 78 -3.02 5.44 -13.73
N LYS A 79 -3.80 5.97 -14.70
CA LYS A 79 -5.09 6.62 -14.42
C LYS A 79 -6.03 5.76 -13.58
N ILE A 80 -6.04 4.44 -13.82
CA ILE A 80 -6.86 3.47 -13.08
C ILE A 80 -6.39 3.38 -11.63
N MET A 81 -5.08 3.20 -11.40
CA MET A 81 -4.52 3.11 -10.05
C MET A 81 -4.74 4.39 -9.27
N LYS A 82 -4.54 5.55 -9.88
CA LYS A 82 -4.79 6.85 -9.25
C LYS A 82 -6.23 7.00 -8.77
N LYS A 83 -7.21 6.57 -9.59
CA LYS A 83 -8.64 6.62 -9.24
C LYS A 83 -9.02 5.67 -8.11
N LEU A 84 -8.38 4.50 -8.03
CA LEU A 84 -8.70 3.45 -7.04
C LEU A 84 -7.96 3.64 -5.72
N SER A 85 -6.69 4.05 -5.75
CA SER A 85 -5.82 4.09 -4.59
C SER A 85 -6.31 5.06 -3.50
N GLY A 86 -6.90 6.18 -3.89
CA GLY A 86 -7.45 7.15 -2.95
C GLY A 86 -8.53 6.54 -2.05
N GLY A 87 -9.52 5.88 -2.63
CA GLY A 87 -10.60 5.23 -1.89
C GLY A 87 -10.14 4.08 -0.99
N VAL A 88 -9.15 3.32 -1.44
CA VAL A 88 -8.55 2.23 -0.64
C VAL A 88 -7.80 2.80 0.56
N ARG A 89 -6.97 3.84 0.36
CA ARG A 89 -6.21 4.48 1.44
C ARG A 89 -7.13 5.05 2.52
N THR A 90 -8.17 5.77 2.14
CA THR A 90 -9.16 6.32 3.07
C THR A 90 -9.88 5.22 3.85
N ALA A 91 -10.31 4.16 3.18
CA ALA A 91 -11.00 3.05 3.83
C ALA A 91 -10.10 2.30 4.82
N LEU A 92 -8.79 2.16 4.53
CA LEU A 92 -7.82 1.56 5.46
C LEU A 92 -7.55 2.45 6.67
N ALA A 93 -7.47 3.77 6.49
CA ALA A 93 -7.31 4.70 7.60
C ALA A 93 -8.51 4.62 8.55
N GLN A 94 -9.73 4.72 8.02
CA GLN A 94 -10.98 4.57 8.80
C GLN A 94 -11.05 3.20 9.50
N TYR A 95 -10.66 2.13 8.82
CA TYR A 95 -10.65 0.79 9.42
C TYR A 95 -9.72 0.70 10.63
N ARG A 96 -8.51 1.30 10.55
CA ARG A 96 -7.54 1.28 11.67
C ARG A 96 -8.05 2.04 12.88
N GLU A 97 -8.66 3.20 12.67
CA GLU A 97 -9.28 3.98 13.73
C GLU A 97 -10.42 3.20 14.40
N LEU A 98 -11.34 2.66 13.60
CA LEU A 98 -12.48 1.90 14.12
C LEU A 98 -12.06 0.57 14.75
N ALA A 99 -11.05 -0.11 14.25
CA ALA A 99 -10.57 -1.37 14.82
C ALA A 99 -9.99 -1.19 16.23
N ALA A 100 -9.33 -0.06 16.50
CA ALA A 100 -8.87 0.29 17.85
C ALA A 100 -10.02 0.46 18.85
N PHE A 101 -11.14 1.03 18.42
CA PHE A 101 -12.32 1.25 19.25
C PHE A 101 -13.25 0.03 19.34
N SER A 102 -13.24 -0.85 18.33
CA SER A 102 -14.16 -2.00 18.26
C SER A 102 -13.96 -3.01 19.40
N GLN A 103 -12.78 -3.02 20.02
CA GLN A 103 -12.50 -3.88 21.18
C GLN A 103 -13.23 -3.43 22.45
N PHE A 104 -13.69 -2.18 22.49
CA PHE A 104 -14.31 -1.58 23.68
C PHE A 104 -15.81 -1.33 23.53
N ALA A 105 -16.38 -1.46 22.34
CA ALA A 105 -17.77 -1.12 22.07
C ALA A 105 -18.61 -2.38 21.84
N SER A 106 -19.47 -2.71 22.83
CA SER A 106 -20.42 -3.83 22.74
C SER A 106 -21.53 -3.60 21.70
N ASP A 107 -21.89 -2.34 21.40
CA ASP A 107 -22.97 -1.97 20.48
C ASP A 107 -22.48 -1.01 19.40
N LEU A 108 -21.93 -1.62 18.33
CA LEU A 108 -21.61 -0.87 17.11
C LEU A 108 -22.86 -0.74 16.23
N ASP A 109 -23.07 0.45 15.68
CA ASP A 109 -24.11 0.69 14.68
C ASP A 109 -23.81 -0.07 13.37
N ASP A 110 -24.85 -0.34 12.58
CA ASP A 110 -24.71 -1.14 11.35
C ASP A 110 -23.82 -0.48 10.29
N ALA A 111 -23.74 0.86 10.29
CA ALA A 111 -22.86 1.60 9.39
C ALA A 111 -21.38 1.34 9.74
N THR A 112 -21.03 1.37 11.02
CA THR A 112 -19.69 1.08 11.53
C THR A 112 -19.30 -0.37 11.29
N LYS A 113 -20.22 -1.33 11.53
CA LYS A 113 -20.01 -2.76 11.19
C LYS A 113 -19.71 -2.95 9.70
N ALA A 114 -20.43 -2.25 8.82
CA ALA A 114 -20.19 -2.31 7.38
C ALA A 114 -18.82 -1.73 6.98
N GLN A 115 -18.37 -0.65 7.64
CA GLN A 115 -17.04 -0.07 7.41
C GLN A 115 -15.93 -1.00 7.88
N LEU A 116 -16.07 -1.62 9.05
CA LEU A 116 -15.13 -2.62 9.55
C LEU A 116 -15.04 -3.83 8.62
N ALA A 117 -16.16 -4.39 8.20
CA ALA A 117 -16.21 -5.50 7.26
C ALA A 117 -15.54 -5.15 5.93
N ARG A 118 -15.71 -3.92 5.44
CA ARG A 118 -15.03 -3.42 4.24
C ARG A 118 -13.52 -3.33 4.44
N GLY A 119 -13.07 -2.80 5.58
CA GLY A 119 -11.65 -2.67 5.90
C GLY A 119 -10.94 -4.02 6.00
N ILE A 120 -11.56 -5.01 6.67
CA ILE A 120 -11.04 -6.37 6.76
C ILE A 120 -10.83 -6.97 5.35
N ARG A 121 -11.83 -6.83 4.47
CA ARG A 121 -11.75 -7.35 3.10
C ARG A 121 -10.67 -6.65 2.28
N ILE A 122 -10.52 -5.33 2.41
CA ILE A 122 -9.45 -4.58 1.74
C ILE A 122 -8.09 -5.05 2.25
N THR A 123 -7.92 -5.25 3.55
CA THR A 123 -6.67 -5.75 4.14
C THR A 123 -6.32 -7.11 3.57
N GLU A 124 -7.28 -8.03 3.47
CA GLU A 124 -7.06 -9.35 2.88
C GLU A 124 -6.68 -9.28 1.38
N LEU A 125 -7.22 -8.29 0.66
CA LEU A 125 -6.91 -8.04 -0.74
C LEU A 125 -5.47 -7.63 -1.00
N ILE A 126 -4.88 -6.89 -0.06
CA ILE A 126 -3.54 -6.33 -0.19
C ILE A 126 -2.48 -7.37 0.15
N LYS A 127 -2.84 -8.42 0.90
CA LYS A 127 -1.90 -9.50 1.23
C LYS A 127 -1.38 -10.19 -0.03
N GLN A 128 -0.08 -10.37 -0.07
CA GLN A 128 0.64 -11.03 -1.16
C GLN A 128 1.48 -12.18 -0.63
N LYS A 129 1.60 -13.23 -1.42
CA LYS A 129 2.53 -14.31 -1.13
C LYS A 129 3.96 -13.86 -1.40
N GLN A 130 4.90 -14.41 -0.66
CA GLN A 130 6.33 -14.16 -0.87
C GLN A 130 6.74 -14.61 -2.27
N TYR A 131 7.55 -13.81 -2.96
CA TYR A 131 8.03 -14.04 -4.33
C TYR A 131 6.93 -14.20 -5.40
N ALA A 132 5.71 -13.77 -5.13
CA ALA A 132 4.61 -13.81 -6.08
C ALA A 132 4.05 -12.40 -6.38
N PRO A 133 4.83 -11.52 -7.04
CA PRO A 133 4.38 -10.19 -7.35
C PRO A 133 3.24 -10.23 -8.38
N MET A 134 2.24 -9.41 -8.17
CA MET A 134 1.16 -9.23 -9.14
C MET A 134 1.56 -8.19 -10.18
N SER A 135 1.40 -8.48 -11.47
CA SER A 135 1.63 -7.49 -12.52
C SER A 135 0.65 -6.32 -12.39
N GLY A 136 1.06 -5.10 -12.79
CA GLY A 136 0.24 -3.90 -12.68
C GLY A 136 -1.19 -4.03 -13.24
N PRO A 137 -1.42 -4.59 -14.45
CA PRO A 137 -2.76 -4.84 -14.97
C PRO A 137 -3.59 -5.80 -14.12
N LYS A 138 -2.97 -6.89 -13.63
CA LYS A 138 -3.64 -7.87 -12.75
C LYS A 138 -4.00 -7.26 -11.40
N ASN A 139 -3.13 -6.44 -10.83
CA ASN A 139 -3.40 -5.69 -9.61
C ASN A 139 -4.58 -4.73 -9.78
N SER A 140 -4.58 -3.96 -10.85
CA SER A 140 -5.67 -3.02 -11.15
C SER A 140 -6.99 -3.76 -11.36
N LEU A 141 -6.99 -4.82 -12.16
CA LEU A 141 -8.18 -5.61 -12.44
C LEU A 141 -8.69 -6.36 -11.20
N ALA A 142 -7.80 -7.00 -10.45
CA ALA A 142 -8.15 -7.68 -9.20
C ALA A 142 -8.75 -6.69 -8.20
N THR A 143 -8.16 -5.50 -8.05
CA THR A 143 -8.67 -4.45 -7.15
C THR A 143 -10.04 -3.95 -7.62
N VAL A 144 -10.23 -3.70 -8.92
CA VAL A 144 -11.52 -3.26 -9.48
C VAL A 144 -12.60 -4.32 -9.30
N LEU A 145 -12.32 -5.57 -9.69
CA LEU A 145 -13.29 -6.67 -9.60
C LEU A 145 -13.67 -6.93 -8.14
N LYS A 146 -12.70 -6.94 -7.23
CA LYS A 146 -12.93 -7.20 -5.81
C LYS A 146 -13.70 -6.05 -5.15
N ILE A 147 -13.41 -4.77 -5.47
CA ILE A 147 -14.19 -3.63 -4.98
C ILE A 147 -15.62 -3.69 -5.55
N ARG A 148 -15.80 -4.07 -6.81
CA ARG A 148 -17.11 -4.19 -7.42
C ARG A 148 -17.92 -5.34 -6.83
N MET A 149 -17.30 -6.50 -6.57
CA MET A 149 -17.94 -7.61 -5.85
C MET A 149 -18.32 -7.21 -4.42
N LEU A 150 -17.47 -6.44 -3.73
CA LEU A 150 -17.77 -5.94 -2.39
C LEU A 150 -18.95 -4.96 -2.35
N ASN A 151 -19.14 -4.17 -3.42
CA ASN A 151 -20.28 -3.28 -3.56
C ASN A 151 -21.55 -4.04 -4.02
N GLY A 152 -21.40 -5.13 -4.80
CA GLY A 152 -22.49 -6.01 -5.24
C GLY A 152 -23.07 -6.86 -4.10
N LEU A 153 -22.27 -7.27 -3.15
CA LEU A 153 -22.73 -8.02 -1.97
C LEU A 153 -23.57 -7.18 -0.98
N ARG A 154 -23.57 -5.85 -1.12
CA ARG A 154 -24.50 -4.97 -0.38
C ARG A 154 -25.96 -5.08 -0.88
N ALA A 155 -26.18 -5.59 -2.07
CA ALA A 155 -27.51 -5.75 -2.66
C ALA A 155 -28.14 -7.13 -2.35
N CYS A 156 -27.44 -8.03 -1.68
CA CYS A 156 -27.99 -9.33 -1.32
C CYS A 156 -28.43 -9.31 0.15
N PRO A 157 -29.72 -9.44 0.45
CA PRO A 157 -30.22 -9.52 1.83
C PRO A 157 -29.67 -10.77 2.51
N PRO A 158 -29.51 -10.75 3.86
CA PRO A 158 -28.88 -11.85 4.61
C PRO A 158 -29.63 -13.19 4.56
N GLU A 159 -30.81 -13.22 3.99
CA GLU A 159 -31.64 -14.45 3.88
C GLU A 159 -31.22 -15.40 2.77
N ALA A 160 -30.31 -15.05 1.89
CA ALA A 160 -29.84 -15.91 0.79
C ALA A 160 -28.59 -16.74 1.13
N GLN A 161 -28.18 -16.80 2.40
CA GLN A 161 -27.00 -17.55 2.87
C GLN A 161 -27.35 -18.74 3.78
N ARG A 162 -28.57 -19.28 3.65
CA ARG A 162 -28.90 -20.58 4.28
C ARG A 162 -28.90 -21.70 3.28
#